data_cf7a32828affbb599236023f6f42d975
#
_entry.id   cf7a32828affbb599236023f6f42d975
#
_cell.length_a   1.000
_cell.length_b   1.000
_cell.length_c   1.000
_cell.angle_alpha   90.00
_cell.angle_beta   90.00
_cell.angle_gamma   90.00
#
_symmetry.space_group_name_H-M   'P 1'
#
loop_
_entity.id
_entity.type
_entity.pdbx_description
1 polymer ?
#
loop_
_entity_poly.entity_id
_entity_poly.type
_entity_poly.pdbx_seq_one_letter_code
_entity_poly.pdbx_strand_id
1 'polypeptide(L)'
;MAWIETDDGVGLYTKDWGQGQPVVLIHGWPLSADSWEHQARALVEAGYRVVSYDRRGFGRSDQPFEGYDYDTLADDLSAVMDALELEDATLVGFSMGGGEVARYMSRHEGKGVARVAFLASVAPGLLKSADNPDGATPEVLAQLKAAMTHDRPAFFQSFLKDFYGVGTFRRPVNQAVVDWSWGMAMQASPLATTACVDAFGTTDFTADVAAITCPVLIMHGTA
;
A
#
# COMPACT_ATOMS: atom_id res chain seq x y z
N MET A 1 7.93 -4.42 -17.81
CA MET A 1 8.63 -3.83 -16.66
C MET A 1 9.16 -2.48 -17.11
N ALA A 2 8.75 -1.43 -16.46
CA ALA A 2 9.15 -0.07 -16.77
C ALA A 2 9.60 0.63 -15.48
N TRP A 3 10.43 1.63 -15.64
CA TRP A 3 10.72 2.63 -14.63
C TRP A 3 9.94 3.89 -15.01
N ILE A 4 9.21 4.43 -14.06
CA ILE A 4 8.45 5.66 -14.22
C ILE A 4 9.10 6.69 -13.33
N GLU A 5 9.53 7.80 -13.89
CA GLU A 5 10.10 8.91 -13.15
C GLU A 5 8.97 9.87 -12.72
N THR A 6 8.95 10.20 -11.45
CA THR A 6 8.01 11.17 -10.89
C THR A 6 8.50 12.60 -11.12
N ASP A 7 7.65 13.61 -10.88
CA ASP A 7 7.99 15.01 -11.08
C ASP A 7 9.18 15.49 -10.21
N ASP A 8 9.40 14.85 -9.06
CA ASP A 8 10.53 15.11 -8.17
C ASP A 8 11.77 14.23 -8.46
N GLY A 9 11.74 13.45 -9.57
CA GLY A 9 12.87 12.66 -10.06
C GLY A 9 13.05 11.31 -9.38
N VAL A 10 12.05 10.81 -8.67
CA VAL A 10 12.07 9.46 -8.05
C VAL A 10 11.66 8.42 -9.07
N GLY A 11 12.50 7.41 -9.28
CA GLY A 11 12.19 6.27 -10.13
C GLY A 11 11.30 5.24 -9.43
N LEU A 12 10.14 4.94 -10.01
CA LEU A 12 9.21 3.91 -9.54
C LEU A 12 9.31 2.67 -10.42
N TYR A 13 9.63 1.54 -9.81
CA TYR A 13 9.62 0.26 -10.51
C TYR A 13 8.20 -0.24 -10.71
N THR A 14 7.83 -0.52 -11.96
CA THR A 14 6.46 -0.87 -12.34
C THR A 14 6.41 -2.20 -13.10
N LYS A 15 5.42 -3.02 -12.78
CA LYS A 15 5.01 -4.22 -13.52
C LYS A 15 3.72 -3.89 -14.26
N ASP A 16 3.67 -4.23 -15.54
CA ASP A 16 2.50 -4.06 -16.41
C ASP A 16 2.30 -5.35 -17.19
N TRP A 17 1.22 -6.07 -16.90
CA TRP A 17 0.95 -7.41 -17.42
C TRP A 17 -0.45 -7.51 -18.01
N GLY A 18 -0.58 -8.31 -19.08
CA GLY A 18 -1.87 -8.57 -19.73
C GLY A 18 -2.33 -7.43 -20.62
N GLN A 19 -3.59 -7.48 -20.96
CA GLN A 19 -4.30 -6.50 -21.82
C GLN A 19 -5.76 -6.42 -21.36
N GLY A 20 -6.47 -5.35 -21.73
CA GLY A 20 -7.86 -5.13 -21.35
C GLY A 20 -8.03 -4.01 -20.34
N GLN A 21 -9.11 -4.03 -19.57
CA GLN A 21 -9.39 -2.97 -18.60
C GLN A 21 -8.33 -2.92 -17.50
N PRO A 22 -7.78 -1.73 -17.20
CA PRO A 22 -6.69 -1.62 -16.21
C PRO A 22 -7.15 -1.87 -14.78
N VAL A 23 -6.32 -2.62 -14.03
CA VAL A 23 -6.40 -2.77 -12.58
C VAL A 23 -5.06 -2.40 -11.99
N VAL A 24 -5.01 -1.38 -11.14
CA VAL A 24 -3.80 -0.93 -10.46
C VAL A 24 -3.79 -1.46 -9.04
N LEU A 25 -2.78 -2.25 -8.71
CA LEU A 25 -2.62 -2.91 -7.41
C LEU A 25 -1.57 -2.19 -6.57
N ILE A 26 -2.01 -1.57 -5.47
CA ILE A 26 -1.19 -0.72 -4.60
C ILE A 26 -0.93 -1.46 -3.29
N HIS A 27 0.34 -1.78 -3.04
CA HIS A 27 0.74 -2.65 -1.93
C HIS A 27 0.63 -1.98 -0.55
N GLY A 28 0.46 -2.82 0.48
CA GLY A 28 0.53 -2.41 1.89
C GLY A 28 1.97 -2.31 2.41
N TRP A 29 2.14 -1.64 3.55
CA TRP A 29 3.38 -1.59 4.29
C TRP A 29 3.66 -2.93 5.00
N PRO A 30 4.89 -3.40 5.07
CA PRO A 30 6.13 -2.92 4.45
C PRO A 30 6.49 -3.72 3.19
N LEU A 31 5.52 -4.09 2.38
CA LEU A 31 5.64 -4.99 1.24
C LEU A 31 6.09 -4.25 -0.03
N SER A 32 5.96 -4.92 -1.17
CA SER A 32 6.21 -4.40 -2.53
C SER A 32 5.15 -4.91 -3.51
N ALA A 33 5.24 -4.55 -4.77
CA ALA A 33 4.39 -5.05 -5.84
C ALA A 33 4.41 -6.59 -5.96
N ASP A 34 5.47 -7.24 -5.48
CA ASP A 34 5.57 -8.70 -5.50
C ASP A 34 4.51 -9.38 -4.63
N SER A 35 4.02 -8.70 -3.58
CA SER A 35 2.96 -9.23 -2.72
C SER A 35 1.64 -9.52 -3.46
N TRP A 36 1.47 -8.96 -4.65
CA TRP A 36 0.30 -9.11 -5.49
C TRP A 36 0.37 -10.24 -6.52
N GLU A 37 1.44 -11.05 -6.55
CA GLU A 37 1.69 -12.00 -7.65
C GLU A 37 0.52 -12.96 -7.92
N HIS A 38 -0.15 -13.44 -6.87
CA HIS A 38 -1.29 -14.35 -7.02
C HIS A 38 -2.51 -13.65 -7.62
N GLN A 39 -2.84 -12.47 -7.10
CA GLN A 39 -3.97 -11.67 -7.58
C GLN A 39 -3.71 -11.15 -8.98
N ALA A 40 -2.50 -10.64 -9.24
CA ALA A 40 -2.11 -10.15 -10.55
C ALA A 40 -2.24 -11.23 -11.61
N ARG A 41 -1.74 -12.45 -11.33
CA ARG A 41 -1.88 -13.60 -12.22
C ARG A 41 -3.35 -13.94 -12.50
N ALA A 42 -4.17 -14.05 -11.46
CA ALA A 42 -5.58 -14.39 -11.61
C ALA A 42 -6.35 -13.33 -12.43
N LEU A 43 -6.05 -12.05 -12.23
CA LEU A 43 -6.66 -10.95 -12.98
C LEU A 43 -6.21 -10.95 -14.45
N VAL A 44 -4.94 -11.22 -14.74
CA VAL A 44 -4.44 -11.36 -16.12
C VAL A 44 -5.11 -12.54 -16.83
N GLU A 45 -5.23 -13.70 -16.16
CA GLU A 45 -5.93 -14.87 -16.68
C GLU A 45 -7.42 -14.59 -16.92
N ALA A 46 -8.01 -13.63 -16.17
CA ALA A 46 -9.39 -13.16 -16.37
C ALA A 46 -9.53 -12.06 -17.46
N GLY A 47 -8.44 -11.66 -18.12
CA GLY A 47 -8.45 -10.73 -19.24
C GLY A 47 -8.30 -9.25 -18.87
N TYR A 48 -7.75 -8.95 -17.69
CA TYR A 48 -7.43 -7.58 -17.27
C TYR A 48 -5.97 -7.22 -17.59
N ARG A 49 -5.73 -5.93 -17.82
CA ARG A 49 -4.38 -5.34 -17.77
C ARG A 49 -4.08 -5.02 -16.30
N VAL A 50 -3.04 -5.62 -15.74
CA VAL A 50 -2.70 -5.47 -14.32
C VAL A 50 -1.41 -4.69 -14.19
N VAL A 51 -1.51 -3.53 -13.53
CA VAL A 51 -0.37 -2.69 -13.17
C VAL A 51 -0.15 -2.79 -11.66
N SER A 52 1.09 -2.97 -11.26
CA SER A 52 1.52 -2.83 -9.86
C SER A 52 2.89 -2.19 -9.81
N TYR A 53 3.16 -1.39 -8.79
CA TYR A 53 4.44 -0.71 -8.64
C TYR A 53 4.97 -0.83 -7.22
N ASP A 54 6.28 -0.78 -7.09
CA ASP A 54 6.92 -0.62 -5.80
C ASP A 54 6.85 0.87 -5.44
N ARG A 55 6.23 1.21 -4.29
CA ARG A 55 6.18 2.60 -3.79
C ARG A 55 7.59 3.12 -3.56
N ARG A 56 7.80 4.46 -3.67
CA ARG A 56 9.08 5.07 -3.25
C ARG A 56 9.53 4.55 -1.89
N GLY A 57 10.80 4.25 -1.75
CA GLY A 57 11.37 3.68 -0.53
C GLY A 57 11.16 2.17 -0.34
N PHE A 58 10.46 1.48 -1.24
CA PHE A 58 10.14 0.06 -1.13
C PHE A 58 10.59 -0.73 -2.37
N GLY A 59 10.88 -2.01 -2.16
CA GLY A 59 11.23 -2.93 -3.23
C GLY A 59 12.40 -2.43 -4.08
N ARG A 60 12.16 -2.27 -5.38
CA ARG A 60 13.16 -1.86 -6.39
C ARG A 60 13.11 -0.36 -6.70
N SER A 61 12.07 0.36 -6.25
CA SER A 61 11.97 1.81 -6.45
C SER A 61 13.07 2.56 -5.70
N ASP A 62 13.35 3.79 -6.14
CA ASP A 62 14.29 4.65 -5.48
C ASP A 62 13.92 4.91 -4.01
N GLN A 63 14.94 5.14 -3.19
CA GLN A 63 14.79 5.31 -1.75
C GLN A 63 15.22 6.74 -1.34
N PRO A 64 14.40 7.77 -1.64
CA PRO A 64 14.71 9.14 -1.27
C PRO A 64 14.74 9.29 0.27
N PHE A 65 15.34 10.39 0.73
CA PHE A 65 15.42 10.69 2.16
C PHE A 65 14.05 11.10 2.76
N GLU A 66 13.17 11.69 1.95
CA GLU A 66 11.87 12.25 2.35
C GLU A 66 10.79 12.01 1.28
N GLY A 67 9.58 12.54 1.47
CA GLY A 67 8.47 12.40 0.53
C GLY A 67 7.62 11.15 0.79
N TYR A 68 7.40 10.81 2.06
CA TYR A 68 6.62 9.63 2.45
C TYR A 68 5.22 9.97 2.99
N ASP A 69 4.78 11.21 2.81
CA ASP A 69 3.41 11.64 3.10
C ASP A 69 2.44 11.25 1.97
N TYR A 70 1.15 11.23 2.28
CA TYR A 70 0.15 10.77 1.32
C TYR A 70 -0.10 11.69 0.14
N ASP A 71 0.22 12.98 0.25
CA ASP A 71 0.12 13.89 -0.90
C ASP A 71 1.16 13.50 -1.95
N THR A 72 2.40 13.28 -1.52
CA THR A 72 3.48 12.80 -2.39
C THR A 72 3.18 11.41 -2.96
N LEU A 73 2.65 10.47 -2.14
CA LEU A 73 2.32 9.14 -2.62
C LEU A 73 1.17 9.15 -3.64
N ALA A 74 0.20 10.05 -3.49
CA ALA A 74 -0.86 10.23 -4.49
C ALA A 74 -0.33 10.86 -5.78
N ASP A 75 0.65 11.77 -5.70
CA ASP A 75 1.34 12.33 -6.87
C ASP A 75 2.15 11.23 -7.60
N ASP A 76 2.79 10.31 -6.87
CA ASP A 76 3.44 9.11 -7.44
C ASP A 76 2.46 8.23 -8.22
N LEU A 77 1.29 7.96 -7.62
CA LEU A 77 0.24 7.21 -8.30
C LEU A 77 -0.24 7.93 -9.55
N SER A 78 -0.35 9.28 -9.51
CA SER A 78 -0.68 10.08 -10.69
C SER A 78 0.37 9.92 -11.79
N ALA A 79 1.66 9.94 -11.46
CA ALA A 79 2.72 9.71 -12.42
C ALA A 79 2.62 8.33 -13.08
N VAL A 80 2.25 7.29 -12.31
CA VAL A 80 2.03 5.93 -12.84
C VAL A 80 0.81 5.91 -13.78
N MET A 81 -0.31 6.53 -13.39
CA MET A 81 -1.53 6.60 -14.19
C MET A 81 -1.29 7.32 -15.52
N ASP A 82 -0.59 8.45 -15.49
CA ASP A 82 -0.31 9.27 -16.67
C ASP A 82 0.71 8.63 -17.59
N ALA A 83 1.83 8.10 -17.06
CA ALA A 83 2.88 7.49 -17.87
C ALA A 83 2.42 6.22 -18.60
N LEU A 84 1.45 5.50 -18.06
CA LEU A 84 0.88 4.29 -18.68
C LEU A 84 -0.44 4.54 -19.39
N GLU A 85 -0.88 5.80 -19.46
CA GLU A 85 -2.14 6.24 -20.11
C GLU A 85 -3.34 5.40 -19.63
N LEU A 86 -3.48 5.26 -18.28
CA LEU A 86 -4.52 4.41 -17.71
C LEU A 86 -5.85 5.17 -17.63
N GLU A 87 -6.82 4.67 -18.36
CA GLU A 87 -8.20 5.17 -18.39
C GLU A 87 -9.18 4.07 -17.93
N ASP A 88 -10.30 4.48 -17.34
CA ASP A 88 -11.32 3.57 -16.80
C ASP A 88 -10.75 2.54 -15.79
N ALA A 89 -9.67 2.87 -15.11
CA ALA A 89 -8.95 1.96 -14.23
C ALA A 89 -9.75 1.61 -12.96
N THR A 90 -9.47 0.43 -12.43
CA THR A 90 -9.85 0.04 -11.07
C THR A 90 -8.63 0.17 -10.17
N LEU A 91 -8.66 1.08 -9.19
CA LEU A 91 -7.62 1.17 -8.17
C LEU A 91 -7.91 0.20 -7.02
N VAL A 92 -6.94 -0.61 -6.64
CA VAL A 92 -7.03 -1.57 -5.53
C VAL A 92 -5.97 -1.25 -4.50
N GLY A 93 -6.38 -0.70 -3.37
CA GLY A 93 -5.46 -0.33 -2.27
C GLY A 93 -5.54 -1.31 -1.11
N PHE A 94 -4.41 -1.93 -0.76
CA PHE A 94 -4.30 -2.79 0.41
C PHE A 94 -3.66 -2.05 1.58
N SER A 95 -4.32 -2.07 2.76
CA SER A 95 -3.78 -1.49 3.99
C SER A 95 -3.37 -0.02 3.79
N MET A 96 -2.08 0.31 3.94
CA MET A 96 -1.52 1.64 3.63
C MET A 96 -1.85 2.11 2.20
N GLY A 97 -1.85 1.21 1.22
CA GLY A 97 -2.20 1.53 -0.16
C GLY A 97 -3.64 2.02 -0.34
N GLY A 98 -4.53 1.68 0.59
CA GLY A 98 -5.90 2.23 0.59
C GLY A 98 -5.94 3.72 0.93
N GLY A 99 -5.06 4.19 1.82
CA GLY A 99 -4.90 5.64 2.07
C GLY A 99 -4.38 6.38 0.84
N GLU A 100 -3.47 5.77 0.09
CA GLU A 100 -2.94 6.31 -1.16
C GLU A 100 -4.05 6.45 -2.22
N VAL A 101 -4.89 5.41 -2.38
CA VAL A 101 -6.07 5.48 -3.24
C VAL A 101 -7.02 6.59 -2.78
N ALA A 102 -7.34 6.68 -1.49
CA ALA A 102 -8.25 7.69 -0.97
C ALA A 102 -7.74 9.11 -1.28
N ARG A 103 -6.45 9.38 -1.01
CA ARG A 103 -5.82 10.67 -1.29
C ARG A 103 -5.75 10.98 -2.78
N TYR A 104 -5.49 9.99 -3.65
CA TYR A 104 -5.53 10.18 -5.10
C TYR A 104 -6.92 10.61 -5.56
N MET A 105 -7.97 9.95 -5.07
CA MET A 105 -9.34 10.26 -5.46
C MET A 105 -9.78 11.70 -5.11
N SER A 106 -9.28 12.25 -4.01
CA SER A 106 -9.56 13.65 -3.65
C SER A 106 -8.61 14.64 -4.33
N ARG A 107 -7.30 14.38 -4.27
CA ARG A 107 -6.26 15.31 -4.73
C ARG A 107 -6.19 15.43 -6.26
N HIS A 108 -6.40 14.31 -6.98
CA HIS A 108 -6.40 14.24 -8.44
C HIS A 108 -7.80 14.05 -9.04
N GLU A 109 -8.85 14.30 -8.24
CA GLU A 109 -10.26 14.23 -8.67
C GLU A 109 -10.62 12.87 -9.32
N GLY A 110 -9.89 11.79 -8.95
CA GLY A 110 -10.07 10.45 -9.50
C GLY A 110 -9.81 10.34 -11.01
N LYS A 111 -8.93 11.17 -11.58
CA LYS A 111 -8.59 11.17 -13.00
C LYS A 111 -8.26 9.74 -13.49
N GLY A 112 -8.91 9.29 -14.55
CA GLY A 112 -8.70 7.96 -15.15
C GLY A 112 -9.29 6.78 -14.35
N VAL A 113 -10.02 7.02 -13.24
CA VAL A 113 -10.53 5.98 -12.34
C VAL A 113 -12.02 5.74 -12.54
N ALA A 114 -12.40 4.49 -12.82
CA ALA A 114 -13.79 4.06 -12.92
C ALA A 114 -14.30 3.40 -11.63
N ARG A 115 -13.43 2.77 -10.83
CA ARG A 115 -13.79 2.01 -9.61
C ARG A 115 -12.66 2.01 -8.61
N VAL A 116 -13.00 1.83 -7.34
CA VAL A 116 -12.02 1.67 -6.23
C VAL A 116 -12.32 0.40 -5.44
N ALA A 117 -11.28 -0.26 -4.94
CA ALA A 117 -11.40 -1.34 -3.97
C ALA A 117 -10.45 -1.10 -2.79
N PHE A 118 -10.99 -1.10 -1.58
CA PHE A 118 -10.27 -0.99 -0.32
C PHE A 118 -10.17 -2.37 0.33
N LEU A 119 -8.96 -2.88 0.49
CA LEU A 119 -8.69 -4.18 1.10
C LEU A 119 -7.99 -3.97 2.44
N ALA A 120 -8.69 -4.21 3.55
CA ALA A 120 -8.17 -3.97 4.91
C ALA A 120 -7.45 -2.61 5.03
N SER A 121 -8.06 -1.57 4.47
CA SER A 121 -7.51 -0.22 4.30
C SER A 121 -7.32 0.51 5.63
N VAL A 122 -6.34 1.40 5.69
CA VAL A 122 -6.16 2.35 6.80
C VAL A 122 -7.18 3.50 6.76
N ALA A 123 -7.80 3.76 5.61
CA ALA A 123 -8.84 4.79 5.49
C ALA A 123 -10.16 4.32 6.13
N PRO A 124 -10.94 5.19 6.78
CA PRO A 124 -10.78 6.66 6.83
C PRO A 124 -9.77 7.17 7.87
N GLY A 125 -9.25 6.34 8.76
CA GLY A 125 -8.27 6.73 9.75
C GLY A 125 -7.92 5.60 10.71
N LEU A 126 -6.66 5.51 11.12
CA LEU A 126 -6.16 4.48 12.01
C LEU A 126 -6.12 4.92 13.47
N LEU A 127 -5.94 6.23 13.73
CA LEU A 127 -5.86 6.75 15.09
C LEU A 127 -7.17 6.61 15.85
N LYS A 128 -7.02 6.36 17.13
CA LYS A 128 -8.12 6.42 18.09
C LYS A 128 -8.69 7.83 18.16
N SER A 129 -10.01 7.93 17.96
CA SER A 129 -10.77 9.17 18.02
C SER A 129 -12.19 8.91 18.56
N ALA A 130 -13.02 9.95 18.65
CA ALA A 130 -14.43 9.79 19.00
C ALA A 130 -15.17 8.89 17.99
N ASP A 131 -14.81 9.01 16.70
CA ASP A 131 -15.41 8.24 15.59
C ASP A 131 -14.71 6.89 15.35
N ASN A 132 -13.52 6.68 15.93
CA ASN A 132 -12.76 5.43 15.89
C ASN A 132 -12.26 5.06 17.31
N PRO A 133 -13.15 4.62 18.21
CA PRO A 133 -12.79 4.37 19.61
C PRO A 133 -11.83 3.18 19.79
N ASP A 134 -11.78 2.26 18.83
CA ASP A 134 -10.90 1.09 18.82
C ASP A 134 -9.60 1.31 18.04
N GLY A 135 -9.37 2.53 17.56
CA GLY A 135 -8.19 2.90 16.78
C GLY A 135 -6.88 2.80 17.57
N ALA A 136 -5.77 2.81 16.83
CA ALA A 136 -4.43 2.79 17.39
C ALA A 136 -4.13 4.07 18.18
N THR A 137 -3.42 3.94 19.31
CA THR A 137 -2.98 5.13 20.06
C THR A 137 -1.62 5.61 19.58
N PRO A 138 -1.26 6.90 19.82
CA PRO A 138 0.06 7.42 19.48
C PRO A 138 1.21 6.61 20.09
N GLU A 139 1.01 6.02 21.26
CA GLU A 139 1.99 5.19 21.94
C GLU A 139 2.27 3.90 21.17
N VAL A 140 1.25 3.29 20.56
CA VAL A 140 1.42 2.10 19.71
C VAL A 140 2.28 2.43 18.49
N LEU A 141 2.02 3.56 17.83
CA LEU A 141 2.84 4.02 16.69
C LEU A 141 4.29 4.30 17.10
N ALA A 142 4.48 4.94 18.24
CA ALA A 142 5.82 5.20 18.80
C ALA A 142 6.57 3.89 19.12
N GLN A 143 5.89 2.88 19.67
CA GLN A 143 6.46 1.56 19.94
C GLN A 143 6.87 0.83 18.67
N LEU A 144 6.05 0.89 17.60
CA LEU A 144 6.40 0.32 16.30
C LEU A 144 7.71 0.93 15.76
N LYS A 145 7.82 2.26 15.78
CA LYS A 145 9.04 2.95 15.35
C LYS A 145 10.26 2.62 16.22
N ALA A 146 10.10 2.60 17.52
CA ALA A 146 11.18 2.25 18.45
C ALA A 146 11.68 0.82 18.24
N ALA A 147 10.77 -0.15 18.04
CA ALA A 147 11.13 -1.53 17.79
C ALA A 147 11.91 -1.69 16.47
N MET A 148 11.50 -1.01 15.39
CA MET A 148 12.24 -0.99 14.13
C MET A 148 13.61 -0.33 14.28
N THR A 149 13.72 0.74 15.05
CA THR A 149 15.02 1.41 15.31
C THR A 149 15.97 0.53 16.11
N HIS A 150 15.44 -0.28 17.04
CA HIS A 150 16.23 -1.16 17.90
C HIS A 150 16.76 -2.40 17.13
N ASP A 151 15.87 -3.15 16.47
CA ASP A 151 16.22 -4.33 15.67
C ASP A 151 15.16 -4.54 14.58
N ARG A 152 15.35 -3.87 13.44
CA ARG A 152 14.43 -3.93 12.30
C ARG A 152 14.24 -5.35 11.74
N PRO A 153 15.28 -6.18 11.55
CA PRO A 153 15.11 -7.54 11.10
C PRO A 153 14.25 -8.41 12.02
N ALA A 154 14.52 -8.37 13.32
CA ALA A 154 13.75 -9.15 14.30
C ALA A 154 12.32 -8.61 14.44
N PHE A 155 12.14 -7.28 14.40
CA PHE A 155 10.82 -6.67 14.41
C PHE A 155 9.94 -7.20 13.27
N PHE A 156 10.41 -7.11 12.01
CA PHE A 156 9.62 -7.59 10.87
C PHE A 156 9.40 -9.10 10.88
N GLN A 157 10.34 -9.87 11.42
CA GLN A 157 10.13 -11.31 11.57
C GLN A 157 8.98 -11.64 12.54
N SER A 158 8.87 -10.90 13.65
CA SER A 158 7.76 -11.04 14.59
C SER A 158 6.45 -10.48 14.02
N PHE A 159 6.49 -9.25 13.54
CA PHE A 159 5.35 -8.57 12.95
C PHE A 159 4.64 -9.41 11.87
N LEU A 160 5.40 -10.01 10.94
CA LEU A 160 4.81 -10.80 9.87
C LEU A 160 4.20 -12.12 10.36
N LYS A 161 4.74 -12.72 11.41
CA LYS A 161 4.07 -13.88 12.05
C LYS A 161 2.72 -13.49 12.62
N ASP A 162 2.66 -12.38 13.34
CA ASP A 162 1.43 -11.87 13.95
C ASP A 162 0.43 -11.44 12.85
N PHE A 163 0.92 -10.73 11.83
CA PHE A 163 0.13 -10.31 10.67
C PHE A 163 -0.55 -11.48 9.95
N TYR A 164 0.16 -12.57 9.72
CA TYR A 164 -0.41 -13.79 9.13
C TYR A 164 -1.15 -14.68 10.14
N GLY A 165 -1.22 -14.31 11.41
CA GLY A 165 -1.85 -15.11 12.47
C GLY A 165 -1.13 -16.44 12.70
N VAL A 166 0.18 -16.50 12.48
CA VAL A 166 1.00 -17.70 12.71
C VAL A 166 1.33 -17.83 14.19
N GLY A 167 0.76 -18.81 14.85
CA GLY A 167 1.00 -19.12 16.24
C GLY A 167 1.45 -20.56 16.45
N THR A 168 1.59 -20.98 17.72
CA THR A 168 2.05 -22.33 18.07
C THR A 168 1.21 -23.44 17.46
N PHE A 169 -0.11 -23.26 17.41
CA PHE A 169 -1.05 -24.28 16.91
C PHE A 169 -1.81 -23.84 15.65
N ARG A 170 -1.62 -22.60 15.19
CA ARG A 170 -2.31 -22.04 14.02
C ARG A 170 -1.28 -21.63 12.99
N ARG A 171 -1.38 -22.18 11.77
CA ARG A 171 -0.49 -21.86 10.65
C ARG A 171 -1.32 -21.66 9.38
N PRO A 172 -1.99 -20.49 9.22
CA PRO A 172 -2.83 -20.21 8.05
C PRO A 172 -2.01 -20.08 6.76
N VAL A 173 -0.71 -19.77 6.88
CA VAL A 173 0.26 -19.76 5.78
C VAL A 173 1.48 -20.59 6.16
N ASN A 174 2.23 -21.09 5.17
CA ASN A 174 3.49 -21.79 5.45
C ASN A 174 4.63 -20.80 5.74
N GLN A 175 5.73 -21.30 6.32
CA GLN A 175 6.87 -20.46 6.68
C GLN A 175 7.48 -19.73 5.48
N ALA A 176 7.47 -20.34 4.29
CA ALA A 176 8.02 -19.73 3.08
C ALA A 176 7.31 -18.40 2.71
N VAL A 177 6.00 -18.28 2.97
CA VAL A 177 5.26 -17.02 2.76
C VAL A 177 5.73 -15.94 3.73
N VAL A 178 5.95 -16.30 5.00
CA VAL A 178 6.47 -15.37 6.01
C VAL A 178 7.88 -14.91 5.65
N ASP A 179 8.75 -15.85 5.26
CA ASP A 179 10.14 -15.57 4.89
C ASP A 179 10.22 -14.71 3.62
N TRP A 180 9.37 -14.98 2.65
CA TRP A 180 9.24 -14.18 1.43
C TRP A 180 8.78 -12.74 1.73
N SER A 181 7.76 -12.58 2.57
CA SER A 181 7.29 -11.25 3.00
C SER A 181 8.35 -10.52 3.83
N TRP A 182 9.09 -11.23 4.67
CA TRP A 182 10.23 -10.67 5.39
C TRP A 182 11.33 -10.18 4.43
N GLY A 183 11.61 -10.96 3.37
CA GLY A 183 12.54 -10.55 2.32
C GLY A 183 12.14 -9.25 1.64
N MET A 184 10.84 -9.06 1.33
CA MET A 184 10.31 -7.80 0.80
C MET A 184 10.48 -6.65 1.80
N ALA A 185 10.12 -6.87 3.06
CA ALA A 185 10.27 -5.86 4.11
C ALA A 185 11.74 -5.41 4.30
N MET A 186 12.69 -6.34 4.12
CA MET A 186 14.12 -6.03 4.25
C MET A 186 14.69 -5.23 3.08
N GLN A 187 14.04 -5.26 1.91
CA GLN A 187 14.41 -4.43 0.75
C GLN A 187 13.97 -2.97 0.91
N ALA A 188 12.96 -2.70 1.74
CA ALA A 188 12.50 -1.35 1.96
C ALA A 188 13.52 -0.50 2.72
N SER A 189 13.53 0.81 2.44
CA SER A 189 14.36 1.78 3.17
C SER A 189 14.00 1.82 4.67
N PRO A 190 14.98 1.83 5.58
CA PRO A 190 14.72 2.08 7.00
C PRO A 190 14.02 3.42 7.26
N LEU A 191 14.34 4.45 6.46
CA LEU A 191 13.70 5.77 6.56
C LEU A 191 12.23 5.69 6.10
N ALA A 192 11.98 5.10 4.94
CA ALA A 192 10.63 4.91 4.41
C ALA A 192 9.74 4.11 5.36
N THR A 193 10.25 2.98 5.87
CA THR A 193 9.46 2.13 6.78
C THR A 193 9.07 2.85 8.06
N THR A 194 9.93 3.74 8.57
CA THR A 194 9.64 4.52 9.79
C THR A 194 8.72 5.71 9.51
N ALA A 195 8.99 6.48 8.43
CA ALA A 195 8.20 7.64 8.07
C ALA A 195 6.75 7.27 7.69
N CYS A 196 6.58 6.15 6.99
CA CYS A 196 5.26 5.64 6.65
C CYS A 196 4.41 5.29 7.86
N VAL A 197 5.00 4.93 9.04
CA VAL A 197 4.22 4.71 10.27
C VAL A 197 3.55 6.01 10.71
N ASP A 198 4.22 7.14 10.60
CA ASP A 198 3.61 8.44 10.88
C ASP A 198 2.53 8.77 9.83
N ALA A 199 2.82 8.58 8.54
CA ALA A 199 1.89 8.84 7.47
C ALA A 199 0.57 8.06 7.64
N PHE A 200 0.61 6.71 7.64
CA PHE A 200 -0.62 5.92 7.75
C PHE A 200 -1.24 5.96 9.14
N GLY A 201 -0.42 6.22 10.16
CA GLY A 201 -0.87 6.25 11.54
C GLY A 201 -1.64 7.52 11.91
N THR A 202 -1.32 8.68 11.30
CA THR A 202 -1.86 9.97 11.73
C THR A 202 -2.74 10.68 10.70
N THR A 203 -2.76 10.22 9.45
CA THR A 203 -3.56 10.86 8.41
C THR A 203 -5.05 10.53 8.59
N ASP A 204 -5.87 11.57 8.57
CA ASP A 204 -7.33 11.49 8.49
C ASP A 204 -7.74 11.56 7.01
N PHE A 205 -8.38 10.50 6.51
CA PHE A 205 -8.88 10.40 5.14
C PHE A 205 -10.39 10.61 5.05
N THR A 206 -11.05 11.11 6.10
CA THR A 206 -12.51 11.27 6.11
C THR A 206 -13.00 12.14 4.95
N ALA A 207 -12.31 13.25 4.68
CA ALA A 207 -12.63 14.12 3.56
C ALA A 207 -12.31 13.44 2.20
N ASP A 208 -11.21 12.68 2.14
CA ASP A 208 -10.80 11.99 0.93
C ASP A 208 -11.81 10.93 0.51
N VAL A 209 -12.26 10.08 1.44
CA VAL A 209 -13.25 9.04 1.13
C VAL A 209 -14.62 9.64 0.81
N ALA A 210 -14.99 10.79 1.39
CA ALA A 210 -16.22 11.50 1.08
C ALA A 210 -16.22 12.08 -0.35
N ALA A 211 -15.06 12.33 -0.93
CA ALA A 211 -14.93 12.82 -2.30
C ALA A 211 -15.09 11.74 -3.37
N ILE A 212 -15.11 10.45 -2.99
CA ILE A 212 -15.20 9.33 -3.94
C ILE A 212 -16.63 9.23 -4.49
N THR A 213 -16.79 9.37 -5.79
CA THR A 213 -18.10 9.33 -6.47
C THR A 213 -18.30 8.09 -7.35
N CYS A 214 -17.25 7.30 -7.59
CA CYS A 214 -17.34 6.06 -8.36
C CYS A 214 -17.74 4.85 -7.47
N PRO A 215 -18.09 3.69 -8.07
CA PRO A 215 -18.36 2.47 -7.31
C PRO A 215 -17.18 2.04 -6.44
N VAL A 216 -17.47 1.67 -5.19
CA VAL A 216 -16.48 1.26 -4.19
C VAL A 216 -16.76 -0.15 -3.71
N LEU A 217 -15.71 -1.00 -3.69
CA LEU A 217 -15.70 -2.29 -3.00
C LEU A 217 -14.89 -2.16 -1.71
N ILE A 218 -15.46 -2.59 -0.59
CA ILE A 218 -14.74 -2.67 0.69
C ILE A 218 -14.67 -4.13 1.11
N MET A 219 -13.44 -4.60 1.39
CA MET A 219 -13.18 -5.95 1.93
C MET A 219 -12.34 -5.82 3.19
N HIS A 220 -12.84 -6.37 4.29
CA HIS A 220 -12.15 -6.33 5.58
C HIS A 220 -12.32 -7.65 6.35
N GLY A 221 -11.37 -7.96 7.22
CA GLY A 221 -11.50 -9.07 8.16
C GLY A 221 -12.57 -8.78 9.22
N THR A 222 -13.18 -9.83 9.75
CA THR A 222 -14.23 -9.77 10.78
C THR A 222 -13.73 -10.21 12.16
N ALA A 223 -12.45 -10.52 12.29
CA ALA A 223 -11.82 -10.99 13.52
C ALA A 223 -10.71 -10.02 13.97
#